data_cbea50facdd393a48c482f10bcd67835
#
_entry.id   cbea50facdd393a48c482f10bcd67835
#
_cell.length_a   1.000
_cell.length_b   1.000
_cell.length_c   1.000
_cell.angle_alpha   90.00
_cell.angle_beta   90.00
_cell.angle_gamma   90.00
#
_symmetry.space_group_name_H-M   'P 1'
#
loop_
_entity.id
_entity.type
_entity.pdbx_description
1 polymer ?
#
loop_
_entity_poly.entity_id
_entity_poly.type
_entity_poly.pdbx_seq_one_letter_code
_entity_poly.pdbx_strand_id
1 'polypeptide(L)'
;EIAQCLVGSEMCIRDSVKYYVKNKKTSIPYGFEKLKGKVYQNKNALPFGYTTNNVIKKSDYDKLSSLEKQQALIQGVVLDNVPSGMNTVTPTFTYKSVPYTVTCNKNTAVEGEKVYVYNAKSSINIKFSGEKNQETYLRYTFNSYSNIDEIKSNSDNKQIGKSTSKHTLPSKMKMRFSSQTDDGKKYKTDFVTCYSSSYVRYTGAKTYLVGLGYTENAKNSIKITFDQPGIYNLSDIEVLEQPIDQASQQIADLKADTMQNVKMGKNKITGTIDLQKAKMLCISIPYSKGWSATVDGKKAELLQADTAFSALALDKGKHTIELQYHTPYLKEGAYISTAGVIAFAVLIIITEKRKKTDYLSSNQ
;
A
#
# COMPACT_ATOMS: atom_id res chain seq x y z
N GLU A 1 2.65 -0.35 6.88
CA GLU A 1 3.32 0.47 5.84
C GLU A 1 2.83 0.17 4.42
N ILE A 2 2.44 -1.06 4.11
CA ILE A 2 2.01 -1.45 2.75
C ILE A 2 0.73 -0.72 2.32
N ALA A 3 -0.18 -0.43 3.23
CA ALA A 3 -1.47 0.18 2.90
C ALA A 3 -1.39 1.66 2.45
N GLN A 4 -0.30 2.37 2.73
CA GLN A 4 -0.08 3.75 2.30
C GLN A 4 0.75 3.86 1.01
N CYS A 5 1.36 2.77 0.55
CA CYS A 5 2.20 2.72 -0.64
C CYS A 5 1.45 2.29 -1.92
N LEU A 6 0.20 1.82 -1.79
CA LEU A 6 -0.59 1.32 -2.94
C LEU A 6 -1.35 2.46 -3.62
N VAL A 7 -0.60 3.47 -4.12
CA VAL A 7 -1.20 4.66 -4.67
C VAL A 7 -0.58 4.96 -6.02
N GLY A 8 -1.17 4.41 -7.09
CA GLY A 8 -0.73 4.70 -8.43
C GLY A 8 -1.07 3.59 -9.44
N SER A 9 -1.05 3.94 -10.71
CA SER A 9 -1.37 3.01 -11.79
C SER A 9 -0.34 1.86 -11.89
N GLU A 10 0.93 2.14 -11.62
CA GLU A 10 2.02 1.14 -11.64
C GLU A 10 1.80 0.04 -10.59
N MET A 11 1.26 0.39 -9.42
CA MET A 11 0.93 -0.60 -8.40
C MET A 11 -0.21 -1.52 -8.83
N CYS A 12 -1.24 -0.99 -9.51
CA CYS A 12 -2.29 -1.83 -10.08
C CYS A 12 -1.76 -2.82 -11.12
N ILE A 13 -0.71 -2.45 -11.87
CA ILE A 13 -0.04 -3.32 -12.84
C ILE A 13 0.71 -4.44 -12.09
N ARG A 14 1.53 -4.05 -11.13
CA ARG A 14 2.41 -4.93 -10.35
C ARG A 14 1.61 -5.94 -9.51
N ASP A 15 0.53 -5.50 -8.88
CA ASP A 15 -0.34 -6.31 -8.05
C ASP A 15 -1.34 -7.14 -8.85
N SER A 16 -1.18 -7.20 -10.17
CA SER A 16 -2.04 -7.97 -11.09
C SER A 16 -3.53 -7.60 -11.02
N VAL A 17 -3.84 -6.34 -10.70
CA VAL A 17 -5.22 -5.84 -10.66
C VAL A 17 -5.78 -5.82 -12.07
N LYS A 18 -6.63 -6.80 -12.40
CA LYS A 18 -7.16 -7.02 -13.74
C LYS A 18 -8.42 -6.21 -14.03
N TYR A 19 -9.24 -5.96 -13.03
CA TYR A 19 -10.52 -5.25 -13.21
C TYR A 19 -10.68 -4.11 -12.19
N TYR A 20 -11.27 -3.01 -12.64
CA TYR A 20 -11.60 -1.85 -11.84
C TYR A 20 -13.07 -1.48 -12.02
N VAL A 21 -13.80 -1.32 -10.92
CA VAL A 21 -15.19 -0.87 -10.96
C VAL A 21 -15.25 0.62 -10.64
N LYS A 22 -15.49 1.43 -11.64
CA LYS A 22 -15.46 2.89 -11.52
C LYS A 22 -16.56 3.43 -10.62
N ASN A 23 -16.18 4.17 -9.59
CA ASN A 23 -17.06 5.12 -8.92
C ASN A 23 -17.16 6.40 -9.79
N LYS A 24 -18.36 7.02 -9.88
CA LYS A 24 -18.59 8.22 -10.71
C LYS A 24 -17.61 9.39 -10.47
N LYS A 25 -16.97 9.43 -9.30
CA LYS A 25 -16.14 10.55 -8.84
C LYS A 25 -14.64 10.27 -8.89
N THR A 26 -14.21 9.04 -9.19
CA THR A 26 -12.79 8.68 -9.27
C THR A 26 -12.27 8.77 -10.70
N SER A 27 -10.95 9.01 -10.86
CA SER A 27 -10.26 8.82 -12.13
C SER A 27 -10.21 7.34 -12.49
N ILE A 28 -9.94 7.04 -13.74
CA ILE A 28 -9.63 5.69 -14.18
C ILE A 28 -8.10 5.58 -14.15
N PRO A 29 -7.52 4.57 -13.49
CA PRO A 29 -6.08 4.37 -13.52
C PRO A 29 -5.58 4.14 -14.95
N TYR A 30 -4.33 4.47 -15.22
CA TYR A 30 -3.72 4.24 -16.51
C TYR A 30 -3.75 2.77 -16.92
N GLY A 31 -3.94 2.50 -18.20
CA GLY A 31 -3.99 1.14 -18.76
C GLY A 31 -5.32 0.42 -18.58
N PHE A 32 -6.32 1.06 -17.97
CA PHE A 32 -7.66 0.49 -17.84
C PHE A 32 -8.59 0.95 -18.97
N GLU A 33 -9.05 0.03 -19.77
CA GLU A 33 -10.02 0.24 -20.84
C GLU A 33 -11.43 -0.20 -20.40
N LYS A 34 -12.44 0.50 -20.90
CA LYS A 34 -13.84 0.18 -20.58
C LYS A 34 -14.23 -1.18 -21.16
N LEU A 35 -14.64 -2.10 -20.30
CA LEU A 35 -15.14 -3.42 -20.70
C LEU A 35 -16.65 -3.42 -20.85
N LYS A 36 -17.42 -3.12 -19.78
CA LYS A 36 -18.87 -3.08 -19.77
C LYS A 36 -19.37 -2.23 -18.58
N GLY A 37 -20.34 -1.35 -18.84
CA GLY A 37 -20.96 -0.53 -17.78
C GLY A 37 -19.95 0.32 -17.04
N LYS A 38 -19.72 0.01 -15.76
CA LYS A 38 -18.73 0.66 -14.89
C LYS A 38 -17.43 -0.15 -14.72
N VAL A 39 -17.32 -1.29 -15.39
CA VAL A 39 -16.18 -2.20 -15.29
C VAL A 39 -15.15 -1.83 -16.35
N TYR A 40 -13.91 -1.72 -15.91
CA TYR A 40 -12.73 -1.45 -16.73
C TYR A 40 -11.74 -2.60 -16.55
N GLN A 41 -11.07 -2.98 -17.63
CA GLN A 41 -10.05 -4.03 -17.64
C GLN A 41 -8.67 -3.40 -17.81
N ASN A 42 -7.72 -3.80 -16.97
CA ASN A 42 -6.33 -3.42 -17.08
C ASN A 42 -5.62 -4.26 -18.14
N LYS A 43 -5.24 -3.65 -19.24
CA LYS A 43 -4.45 -4.31 -20.31
C LYS A 43 -2.98 -4.52 -19.90
N ASN A 44 -2.53 -3.76 -18.93
CA ASN A 44 -1.16 -3.79 -18.44
C ASN A 44 -0.97 -4.72 -17.22
N ALA A 45 -2.05 -5.27 -16.64
CA ALA A 45 -1.95 -6.17 -15.50
C ALA A 45 -0.94 -7.31 -15.78
N LEU A 46 0.02 -7.50 -14.88
CA LEU A 46 0.96 -8.62 -14.96
C LEU A 46 0.22 -9.93 -14.66
N PRO A 47 0.59 -11.03 -15.28
CA PRO A 47 0.03 -12.34 -14.97
C PRO A 47 0.46 -12.81 -13.58
N PHE A 48 -0.15 -13.87 -13.08
CA PHE A 48 0.11 -14.46 -11.78
C PHE A 48 1.60 -14.75 -11.52
N GLY A 49 2.29 -15.27 -12.53
CA GLY A 49 3.74 -15.48 -12.53
C GLY A 49 4.36 -14.83 -13.77
N TYR A 50 5.26 -13.90 -13.55
CA TYR A 50 6.00 -13.19 -14.60
C TYR A 50 7.48 -13.17 -14.27
N THR A 51 8.33 -12.84 -15.25
CA THR A 51 9.77 -12.96 -15.06
C THR A 51 10.53 -11.67 -15.29
N THR A 52 11.64 -11.55 -14.59
CA THR A 52 12.68 -10.55 -14.85
C THR A 52 14.06 -11.14 -14.57
N ASN A 53 15.09 -10.63 -15.24
CA ASN A 53 16.47 -10.90 -14.87
C ASN A 53 17.13 -9.72 -14.13
N ASN A 54 16.38 -8.65 -13.89
CA ASN A 54 16.82 -7.47 -13.19
C ASN A 54 16.49 -7.59 -11.71
N VAL A 55 17.48 -7.41 -10.86
CA VAL A 55 17.35 -7.43 -9.40
C VAL A 55 17.78 -6.07 -8.84
N ILE A 56 16.95 -5.50 -7.99
CA ILE A 56 17.23 -4.30 -7.22
C ILE A 56 17.58 -4.76 -5.80
N LYS A 57 18.72 -4.34 -5.28
CA LYS A 57 19.08 -4.67 -3.90
C LYS A 57 18.14 -3.98 -2.93
N LYS A 58 17.64 -4.74 -1.96
CA LYS A 58 16.72 -4.21 -0.94
C LYS A 58 17.32 -3.03 -0.18
N SER A 59 18.64 -3.05 0.10
CA SER A 59 19.35 -1.96 0.74
C SER A 59 19.29 -0.63 -0.01
N ASP A 60 19.18 -0.67 -1.34
CA ASP A 60 19.06 0.52 -2.18
C ASP A 60 17.60 0.91 -2.34
N TYR A 61 16.70 -0.06 -2.51
CA TYR A 61 15.26 0.16 -2.55
C TYR A 61 14.72 0.83 -1.27
N ASP A 62 15.21 0.44 -0.08
CA ASP A 62 14.75 0.98 1.19
C ASP A 62 15.03 2.48 1.35
N LYS A 63 16.05 3.01 0.67
CA LYS A 63 16.41 4.43 0.66
C LYS A 63 15.52 5.30 -0.23
N LEU A 64 14.76 4.68 -1.14
CA LEU A 64 13.91 5.38 -2.10
C LEU A 64 12.70 6.02 -1.42
N SER A 65 12.24 7.14 -1.98
CA SER A 65 10.95 7.74 -1.61
C SER A 65 9.78 6.84 -2.02
N SER A 66 8.60 7.10 -1.48
CA SER A 66 7.41 6.27 -1.77
C SER A 66 7.04 6.25 -3.27
N LEU A 67 7.26 7.35 -3.99
CA LEU A 67 7.01 7.41 -5.44
C LEU A 67 8.07 6.64 -6.23
N GLU A 68 9.34 6.79 -5.87
CA GLU A 68 10.45 6.08 -6.49
C GLU A 68 10.35 4.57 -6.27
N LYS A 69 9.90 4.14 -5.08
CA LYS A 69 9.63 2.74 -4.78
C LYS A 69 8.61 2.11 -5.74
N GLN A 70 7.56 2.86 -6.10
CA GLN A 70 6.57 2.38 -7.06
C GLN A 70 7.18 2.19 -8.45
N GLN A 71 7.93 3.18 -8.94
CA GLN A 71 8.60 3.11 -10.24
C GLN A 71 9.68 2.01 -10.30
N ALA A 72 10.38 1.77 -9.20
CA ALA A 72 11.41 0.73 -9.13
C ALA A 72 10.82 -0.67 -9.34
N LEU A 73 9.63 -0.96 -8.82
CA LEU A 73 9.01 -2.29 -8.85
C LEU A 73 8.61 -2.79 -10.24
N ILE A 74 8.54 -1.93 -11.24
CA ILE A 74 8.33 -2.35 -12.65
C ILE A 74 9.64 -2.48 -13.42
N GLN A 75 10.78 -2.08 -12.84
CA GLN A 75 12.10 -2.15 -13.46
C GLN A 75 12.89 -3.39 -13.06
N GLY A 76 12.55 -4.00 -11.94
CA GLY A 76 13.21 -5.21 -11.43
C GLY A 76 12.54 -5.74 -10.17
N VAL A 77 12.94 -6.92 -9.74
CA VAL A 77 12.51 -7.52 -8.48
C VAL A 77 13.43 -7.09 -7.35
N VAL A 78 12.85 -6.72 -6.21
CA VAL A 78 13.62 -6.33 -5.02
C VAL A 78 13.93 -7.56 -4.18
N LEU A 79 15.23 -7.83 -3.96
CA LEU A 79 15.72 -8.96 -3.16
C LEU A 79 16.80 -8.50 -2.18
N ASP A 80 16.94 -9.22 -1.06
CA ASP A 80 18.04 -8.99 -0.11
C ASP A 80 19.39 -9.34 -0.75
N ASN A 81 19.47 -10.46 -1.46
CA ASN A 81 20.65 -10.94 -2.15
C ASN A 81 20.35 -11.15 -3.65
N VAL A 82 21.35 -10.91 -4.48
CA VAL A 82 21.27 -11.12 -5.94
C VAL A 82 21.66 -12.55 -6.25
N PRO A 83 20.76 -13.41 -6.75
CA PRO A 83 21.10 -14.75 -7.19
C PRO A 83 22.08 -14.76 -8.37
N SER A 84 22.85 -15.82 -8.51
CA SER A 84 23.79 -15.99 -9.64
C SER A 84 23.05 -15.92 -10.97
N GLY A 85 23.67 -15.30 -11.98
CA GLY A 85 23.09 -15.15 -13.31
C GLY A 85 22.05 -14.03 -13.46
N MET A 86 21.77 -13.26 -12.41
CA MET A 86 20.87 -12.10 -12.45
C MET A 86 21.64 -10.78 -12.58
N ASN A 87 21.02 -9.79 -13.19
CA ASN A 87 21.57 -8.46 -13.32
C ASN A 87 21.22 -7.59 -12.11
N THR A 88 22.20 -6.97 -11.46
CA THR A 88 21.92 -5.89 -10.51
C THR A 88 21.63 -4.62 -11.29
N VAL A 89 20.49 -3.98 -11.01
CA VAL A 89 20.09 -2.73 -11.65
C VAL A 89 19.86 -1.62 -10.61
N THR A 90 20.23 -0.40 -11.00
CA THR A 90 19.85 0.82 -10.28
C THR A 90 18.62 1.38 -11.00
N PRO A 91 17.47 1.51 -10.31
CA PRO A 91 16.27 2.03 -10.94
C PRO A 91 16.43 3.51 -11.30
N THR A 92 15.76 3.92 -12.37
CA THR A 92 15.68 5.31 -12.82
C THR A 92 14.27 5.85 -12.61
N PHE A 93 14.15 7.15 -12.38
CA PHE A 93 12.88 7.77 -12.01
C PHE A 93 12.52 8.91 -12.93
N THR A 94 11.25 9.00 -13.28
CA THR A 94 10.72 10.03 -14.17
C THR A 94 9.51 10.69 -13.50
N TYR A 95 9.76 11.75 -12.76
CA TYR A 95 8.73 12.63 -12.22
C TYR A 95 9.29 14.03 -12.05
N LYS A 96 8.42 15.01 -11.95
CA LYS A 96 8.79 16.41 -11.73
C LYS A 96 7.96 17.03 -10.62
N SER A 97 8.57 17.94 -9.88
CA SER A 97 7.85 18.84 -8.98
C SER A 97 7.28 20.02 -9.77
N VAL A 98 6.00 20.31 -9.56
CA VAL A 98 5.30 21.40 -10.24
C VAL A 98 5.12 22.58 -9.28
N PRO A 99 5.53 23.80 -9.64
CA PRO A 99 5.30 24.98 -8.83
C PRO A 99 3.81 25.20 -8.57
N TYR A 100 3.48 25.62 -7.37
CA TYR A 100 2.10 25.82 -6.96
C TYR A 100 1.90 27.05 -6.09
N THR A 101 0.66 27.47 -5.96
CA THR A 101 0.21 28.50 -5.02
C THR A 101 -0.92 27.99 -4.16
N VAL A 102 -0.98 28.45 -2.90
CA VAL A 102 -2.05 28.08 -1.97
C VAL A 102 -3.04 29.23 -1.87
N THR A 103 -4.32 28.89 -1.96
CA THR A 103 -5.43 29.84 -1.74
C THR A 103 -6.34 29.33 -0.66
N CYS A 104 -6.71 30.22 0.26
CA CYS A 104 -7.58 29.95 1.41
C CYS A 104 -9.02 30.40 1.14
N ASN A 105 -9.97 29.84 1.86
CA ASN A 105 -11.32 30.37 1.93
C ASN A 105 -11.50 31.17 3.23
N LYS A 106 -12.69 31.77 3.42
CA LYS A 106 -13.02 32.57 4.61
C LYS A 106 -12.85 31.85 5.98
N ASN A 107 -12.75 30.53 5.97
CA ASN A 107 -12.66 29.69 7.18
C ASN A 107 -11.30 28.97 7.28
N THR A 108 -10.31 29.41 6.51
CA THR A 108 -8.95 28.89 6.56
C THR A 108 -7.93 30.01 6.37
N ALA A 109 -6.76 29.87 7.00
CA ALA A 109 -5.58 30.69 6.73
C ALA A 109 -4.33 29.81 6.65
N VAL A 110 -3.30 30.28 5.98
CA VAL A 110 -2.00 29.60 5.88
C VAL A 110 -0.92 30.60 6.24
N GLU A 111 -0.07 30.24 7.21
CA GLU A 111 1.07 31.02 7.65
C GLU A 111 2.29 30.08 7.78
N GLY A 112 3.20 30.17 6.81
CA GLY A 112 4.31 29.22 6.70
C GLY A 112 3.79 27.80 6.54
N GLU A 113 4.18 26.91 7.44
CA GLU A 113 3.76 25.50 7.46
C GLU A 113 2.42 25.25 8.18
N LYS A 114 1.83 26.29 8.81
CA LYS A 114 0.62 26.16 9.60
C LYS A 114 -0.62 26.47 8.76
N VAL A 115 -1.54 25.51 8.74
CA VAL A 115 -2.86 25.66 8.15
C VAL A 115 -3.88 25.78 9.29
N TYR A 116 -4.44 26.96 9.43
CA TYR A 116 -5.52 27.25 10.39
C TYR A 116 -6.86 26.90 9.76
N VAL A 117 -7.59 26.02 10.42
CA VAL A 117 -8.91 25.55 9.99
C VAL A 117 -9.92 25.96 11.05
N TYR A 118 -10.70 26.99 10.77
CA TYR A 118 -11.62 27.59 11.75
C TYR A 118 -12.92 26.80 11.91
N ASN A 119 -13.39 26.17 10.84
CA ASN A 119 -14.61 25.38 10.85
C ASN A 119 -14.39 24.00 10.24
N ALA A 120 -15.07 22.99 10.76
CA ALA A 120 -15.05 21.65 10.17
C ALA A 120 -15.46 21.68 8.68
N LYS A 121 -14.87 20.80 7.88
CA LYS A 121 -15.08 20.70 6.42
C LYS A 121 -14.63 21.93 5.63
N SER A 122 -13.87 22.81 6.23
CA SER A 122 -13.19 23.89 5.51
C SER A 122 -12.02 23.36 4.69
N SER A 123 -11.55 24.16 3.74
CA SER A 123 -10.56 23.67 2.77
C SER A 123 -9.61 24.76 2.31
N ILE A 124 -8.41 24.34 1.93
CA ILE A 124 -7.47 25.11 1.12
C ILE A 124 -7.45 24.56 -0.31
N ASN A 125 -7.04 25.38 -1.26
CA ASN A 125 -6.81 24.96 -2.64
C ASN A 125 -5.35 25.24 -3.02
N ILE A 126 -4.72 24.22 -3.57
CA ILE A 126 -3.40 24.28 -4.21
C ILE A 126 -3.66 24.44 -5.70
N LYS A 127 -3.18 25.54 -6.31
CA LYS A 127 -3.29 25.80 -7.74
C LYS A 127 -1.93 25.63 -8.40
N PHE A 128 -1.90 24.98 -9.54
CA PHE A 128 -0.69 24.69 -10.31
C PHE A 128 -1.02 24.56 -11.81
N SER A 129 0.00 24.53 -12.64
CA SER A 129 -0.13 24.28 -14.08
C SER A 129 0.44 22.90 -14.37
N GLY A 130 -0.42 21.87 -14.35
CA GLY A 130 -0.01 20.52 -14.67
C GLY A 130 0.06 20.26 -16.18
N GLU A 131 0.51 19.07 -16.54
CA GLU A 131 0.58 18.60 -17.92
C GLU A 131 -0.45 17.51 -18.21
N LYS A 132 -0.71 17.29 -19.51
CA LYS A 132 -1.58 16.20 -19.98
C LYS A 132 -0.91 14.84 -19.83
N ASN A 133 -1.71 13.78 -19.73
CA ASN A 133 -1.24 12.40 -19.66
C ASN A 133 -0.30 12.12 -18.47
N GLN A 134 -0.57 12.77 -17.33
CA GLN A 134 0.22 12.59 -16.12
C GLN A 134 -0.58 11.87 -15.02
N GLU A 135 0.10 11.08 -14.24
CA GLU A 135 -0.36 10.72 -12.91
C GLU A 135 0.13 11.77 -11.91
N THR A 136 -0.77 12.34 -11.13
CA THR A 136 -0.47 13.44 -10.22
C THR A 136 -0.52 12.96 -8.79
N TYR A 137 0.44 13.42 -7.99
CA TYR A 137 0.54 13.12 -6.57
C TYR A 137 0.68 14.41 -5.76
N LEU A 138 0.22 14.35 -4.52
CA LEU A 138 0.52 15.35 -3.49
C LEU A 138 1.35 14.68 -2.41
N ARG A 139 2.59 15.13 -2.22
CA ARG A 139 3.45 14.74 -1.11
C ARG A 139 3.42 15.83 -0.06
N TYR A 140 3.36 15.45 1.20
CA TYR A 140 3.47 16.40 2.33
C TYR A 140 3.92 15.67 3.59
N THR A 141 4.52 16.42 4.51
CA THR A 141 4.87 15.96 5.85
C THR A 141 3.85 16.51 6.85
N PHE A 142 3.20 15.63 7.61
CA PHE A 142 2.32 16.01 8.72
C PHE A 142 3.14 16.02 10.02
N ASN A 143 3.46 17.20 10.52
CA ASN A 143 4.30 17.38 11.71
C ASN A 143 3.49 17.31 13.01
N SER A 144 2.37 18.03 13.08
CA SER A 144 1.55 18.09 14.27
C SER A 144 0.14 18.62 14.00
N TYR A 145 -0.72 18.43 14.98
CA TYR A 145 -2.04 19.04 15.07
C TYR A 145 -2.23 19.63 16.47
N SER A 146 -2.82 20.79 16.55
CA SER A 146 -3.26 21.40 17.80
C SER A 146 -4.69 21.97 17.71
N ASN A 147 -5.38 22.04 18.84
CA ASN A 147 -6.68 22.68 18.91
C ASN A 147 -6.54 24.20 18.73
N ILE A 148 -7.57 24.82 18.19
CA ILE A 148 -7.69 26.28 18.17
C ILE A 148 -8.40 26.67 19.46
N ASP A 149 -7.65 27.05 20.48
CA ASP A 149 -8.21 27.40 21.78
C ASP A 149 -8.71 28.86 21.84
N GLU A 150 -8.17 29.76 21.06
CA GLU A 150 -8.70 31.12 20.83
C GLU A 150 -8.17 31.69 19.51
N ILE A 151 -9.05 32.02 18.61
CA ILE A 151 -8.70 32.91 17.52
C ILE A 151 -8.95 34.31 17.96
N LYS A 152 -7.91 35.03 18.36
CA LYS A 152 -7.96 36.49 18.46
C LYS A 152 -8.27 37.02 17.05
N SER A 153 -9.45 37.63 16.91
CA SER A 153 -9.82 38.35 15.72
C SER A 153 -8.82 39.48 15.48
N ASN A 154 -7.90 39.30 14.51
CA ASN A 154 -7.27 40.45 13.90
C ASN A 154 -8.31 41.07 12.96
N SER A 155 -8.78 42.24 13.40
CA SER A 155 -9.43 43.30 12.60
C SER A 155 -10.16 42.83 11.34
N ASP A 156 -11.37 42.34 11.51
CA ASP A 156 -12.55 42.61 10.73
C ASP A 156 -13.69 41.72 11.27
N ASN A 157 -14.45 42.27 12.18
CA ASN A 157 -15.76 41.85 12.69
C ASN A 157 -16.37 40.56 12.12
N LYS A 158 -15.85 39.38 12.50
CA LYS A 158 -16.61 38.13 12.42
C LYS A 158 -16.33 37.27 13.66
N GLN A 159 -17.35 37.09 14.47
CA GLN A 159 -17.37 36.18 15.60
C GLN A 159 -17.02 34.75 15.09
N ILE A 160 -15.86 34.26 15.49
CA ILE A 160 -15.49 32.88 15.35
C ILE A 160 -15.83 32.20 16.66
N GLY A 161 -16.66 31.16 16.60
CA GLY A 161 -17.27 30.54 17.78
C GLY A 161 -16.24 30.11 18.84
N LYS A 162 -16.47 30.48 20.08
CA LYS A 162 -15.73 30.00 21.26
C LYS A 162 -15.93 28.50 21.40
N SER A 163 -14.84 27.72 21.31
CA SER A 163 -14.84 26.34 21.77
C SER A 163 -14.58 26.31 23.26
N THR A 164 -15.59 25.95 24.04
CA THR A 164 -15.57 25.93 25.51
C THR A 164 -15.38 24.53 26.09
N SER A 165 -14.45 23.71 25.57
CA SER A 165 -14.20 22.42 26.18
C SER A 165 -12.69 22.15 26.30
N LYS A 166 -12.25 21.64 27.43
CA LYS A 166 -10.93 20.99 27.63
C LYS A 166 -10.83 19.84 26.64
N HIS A 167 -10.32 20.12 25.44
CA HIS A 167 -10.27 19.12 24.40
C HIS A 167 -8.98 18.33 24.51
N THR A 168 -9.10 17.07 24.84
CA THR A 168 -8.11 16.06 24.47
C THR A 168 -7.88 16.14 22.96
N LEU A 169 -6.61 16.19 22.54
CA LEU A 169 -6.26 16.16 21.12
C LEU A 169 -6.94 14.95 20.45
N PRO A 170 -7.56 15.11 19.28
CA PRO A 170 -8.17 13.99 18.60
C PRO A 170 -7.13 12.92 18.27
N SER A 171 -7.48 11.67 18.49
CA SER A 171 -6.61 10.53 18.21
C SER A 171 -6.36 10.32 16.70
N LYS A 172 -7.18 10.95 15.86
CA LYS A 172 -7.11 10.84 14.40
C LYS A 172 -7.62 12.14 13.75
N MET A 173 -6.86 12.62 12.76
CA MET A 173 -7.19 13.78 11.93
C MET A 173 -7.41 13.31 10.50
N LYS A 174 -8.55 13.64 9.93
CA LYS A 174 -8.94 13.18 8.58
C LYS A 174 -8.91 14.33 7.59
N MET A 175 -8.17 14.13 6.50
CA MET A 175 -8.12 15.04 5.36
C MET A 175 -8.66 14.35 4.11
N ARG A 176 -9.44 15.08 3.32
CA ARG A 176 -10.02 14.60 2.07
C ARG A 176 -9.45 15.40 0.91
N PHE A 177 -9.14 14.69 -0.17
CA PHE A 177 -8.53 15.28 -1.35
C PHE A 177 -9.47 15.20 -2.55
N SER A 178 -9.43 16.21 -3.38
CA SER A 178 -10.02 16.19 -4.71
C SER A 178 -9.19 17.04 -5.66
N SER A 179 -9.16 16.68 -6.93
CA SER A 179 -8.47 17.44 -7.97
C SER A 179 -9.42 17.86 -9.06
N GLN A 180 -9.01 18.87 -9.82
CA GLN A 180 -9.76 19.36 -10.97
C GLN A 180 -8.80 19.52 -12.16
N THR A 181 -9.29 19.17 -13.34
CA THR A 181 -8.61 19.35 -14.62
C THR A 181 -8.97 20.70 -15.26
N ASP A 182 -8.20 21.10 -16.24
CA ASP A 182 -8.37 22.36 -17.01
C ASP A 182 -9.74 22.44 -17.71
N ASP A 183 -10.32 21.30 -18.12
CA ASP A 183 -11.70 21.20 -18.64
C ASP A 183 -12.79 21.28 -17.56
N GLY A 184 -12.42 21.56 -16.30
CA GLY A 184 -13.34 21.71 -15.18
C GLY A 184 -13.83 20.43 -14.53
N LYS A 185 -13.39 19.26 -15.00
CA LYS A 185 -13.79 17.96 -14.45
C LYS A 185 -13.15 17.71 -13.09
N LYS A 186 -13.96 17.26 -12.14
CA LYS A 186 -13.55 17.05 -10.73
C LYS A 186 -13.44 15.57 -10.41
N TYR A 187 -12.36 15.23 -9.74
CA TYR A 187 -12.07 13.88 -9.26
C TYR A 187 -11.95 13.88 -7.74
N LYS A 188 -12.52 12.87 -7.09
CA LYS A 188 -12.33 12.61 -5.67
C LYS A 188 -11.32 11.51 -5.48
N THR A 189 -10.48 11.69 -4.51
CA THR A 189 -9.53 10.70 -4.02
C THR A 189 -9.99 10.22 -2.65
N ASP A 190 -9.46 9.11 -2.20
CA ASP A 190 -9.66 8.64 -0.84
C ASP A 190 -9.11 9.65 0.18
N PHE A 191 -9.53 9.48 1.43
CA PHE A 191 -9.07 10.32 2.52
C PHE A 191 -7.80 9.75 3.17
N VAL A 192 -6.97 10.62 3.68
CA VAL A 192 -5.86 10.25 4.57
C VAL A 192 -6.28 10.52 6.00
N THR A 193 -5.96 9.60 6.89
CA THR A 193 -6.08 9.77 8.34
C THR A 193 -4.69 9.84 8.95
N CYS A 194 -4.34 10.99 9.51
CA CYS A 194 -3.16 11.16 10.34
C CYS A 194 -3.51 10.77 11.78
N TYR A 195 -2.69 9.96 12.41
CA TYR A 195 -2.91 9.48 13.79
C TYR A 195 -2.01 10.21 14.76
N SER A 196 -2.51 10.49 15.97
CA SER A 196 -1.66 10.95 17.07
C SER A 196 -0.81 9.79 17.59
N SER A 197 0.33 10.09 18.22
CA SER A 197 1.24 9.08 18.78
C SER A 197 0.62 8.20 19.86
N SER A 198 -0.49 8.64 20.46
CA SER A 198 -1.25 7.89 21.46
C SER A 198 -2.25 6.89 20.87
N TYR A 199 -2.44 6.88 19.54
CA TYR A 199 -3.41 6.01 18.90
C TYR A 199 -2.81 4.68 18.47
N VAL A 200 -3.53 3.57 18.71
CA VAL A 200 -3.06 2.20 18.44
C VAL A 200 -2.62 1.95 16.99
N ARG A 201 -3.13 2.72 16.04
CA ARG A 201 -2.75 2.64 14.61
C ARG A 201 -1.67 3.63 14.18
N TYR A 202 -1.02 4.30 15.13
CA TYR A 202 0.09 5.18 14.83
C TYR A 202 1.30 4.37 14.37
N THR A 203 1.76 4.63 13.16
CA THR A 203 2.90 3.92 12.53
C THR A 203 4.21 4.70 12.61
N GLY A 204 4.19 5.92 13.14
CA GLY A 204 5.35 6.83 13.10
C GLY A 204 5.55 7.53 11.75
N ALA A 205 4.76 7.18 10.74
CA ALA A 205 4.84 7.82 9.43
C ALA A 205 4.42 9.29 9.51
N LYS A 206 5.28 10.19 9.04
CA LYS A 206 5.03 11.63 8.97
C LYS A 206 4.79 12.09 7.54
N THR A 207 5.49 11.50 6.57
CA THR A 207 5.37 11.86 5.15
C THR A 207 4.30 11.01 4.48
N TYR A 208 3.40 11.66 3.77
CA TYR A 208 2.28 11.09 3.05
C TYR A 208 2.38 11.37 1.56
N LEU A 209 2.12 10.36 0.75
CA LEU A 209 1.96 10.47 -0.70
C LEU A 209 0.51 10.18 -1.06
N VAL A 210 -0.19 11.15 -1.60
CA VAL A 210 -1.60 11.04 -2.00
C VAL A 210 -1.68 10.97 -3.52
N GLY A 211 -2.08 9.83 -4.07
CA GLY A 211 -2.35 9.70 -5.50
C GLY A 211 -3.64 10.40 -5.89
N LEU A 212 -3.56 11.30 -6.83
CA LEU A 212 -4.70 12.01 -7.39
C LEU A 212 -5.17 11.39 -8.72
N GLY A 213 -4.47 10.32 -9.12
CA GLY A 213 -4.75 9.48 -10.27
C GLY A 213 -4.34 10.08 -11.60
N TYR A 214 -4.37 9.24 -12.62
CA TYR A 214 -4.08 9.59 -14.01
C TYR A 214 -5.22 10.39 -14.65
N THR A 215 -4.88 11.37 -15.49
CA THR A 215 -5.84 12.07 -16.36
C THR A 215 -5.19 12.44 -17.69
N GLU A 216 -5.97 12.30 -18.78
CA GLU A 216 -5.56 12.75 -20.11
C GLU A 216 -5.44 14.28 -20.18
N ASN A 217 -6.35 14.99 -19.51
CA ASN A 217 -6.31 16.45 -19.40
C ASN A 217 -5.45 16.87 -18.20
N ALA A 218 -4.81 18.02 -18.32
CA ALA A 218 -3.95 18.57 -17.29
C ALA A 218 -4.74 18.89 -16.01
N LYS A 219 -4.23 18.50 -14.85
CA LYS A 219 -4.79 18.97 -13.58
C LYS A 219 -4.27 20.38 -13.27
N ASN A 220 -5.14 21.21 -12.71
CA ASN A 220 -4.82 22.60 -12.38
C ASN A 220 -5.05 22.95 -10.90
N SER A 221 -5.69 22.08 -10.16
CA SER A 221 -5.92 22.34 -8.73
C SER A 221 -6.14 21.07 -7.90
N ILE A 222 -5.75 21.17 -6.64
CA ILE A 222 -6.01 20.20 -5.59
C ILE A 222 -6.74 20.91 -4.47
N LYS A 223 -7.85 20.36 -4.02
CA LYS A 223 -8.58 20.82 -2.84
C LYS A 223 -8.33 19.87 -1.70
N ILE A 224 -7.81 20.40 -0.59
CA ILE A 224 -7.64 19.68 0.68
C ILE A 224 -8.76 20.13 1.62
N THR A 225 -9.61 19.20 2.04
CA THR A 225 -10.70 19.46 2.98
C THR A 225 -10.40 18.79 4.31
N PHE A 226 -10.46 19.56 5.39
CA PHE A 226 -10.19 19.12 6.75
C PHE A 226 -11.50 18.78 7.46
N ASP A 227 -11.60 17.57 8.02
CA ASP A 227 -12.82 17.13 8.69
C ASP A 227 -13.02 17.80 10.05
N GLN A 228 -11.96 18.36 10.64
CA GLN A 228 -11.96 18.96 11.99
C GLN A 228 -11.34 20.36 11.96
N PRO A 229 -11.84 21.31 12.77
CA PRO A 229 -11.16 22.57 13.03
C PRO A 229 -9.86 22.33 13.80
N GLY A 230 -8.85 23.18 13.65
CA GLY A 230 -7.57 23.05 14.34
C GLY A 230 -6.44 23.70 13.55
N ILE A 231 -5.23 23.60 14.08
CA ILE A 231 -4.00 24.03 13.43
C ILE A 231 -3.27 22.76 12.96
N TYR A 232 -3.13 22.61 11.65
CA TYR A 232 -2.39 21.54 11.01
C TYR A 232 -1.00 22.06 10.60
N ASN A 233 0.06 21.49 11.13
CA ASN A 233 1.42 21.80 10.69
C ASN A 233 1.82 20.84 9.58
N LEU A 234 1.89 21.36 8.35
CA LEU A 234 2.17 20.63 7.12
C LEU A 234 3.41 21.23 6.45
N SER A 235 4.49 20.46 6.35
CA SER A 235 5.70 20.88 5.63
C SER A 235 5.92 20.05 4.36
N ASP A 236 6.93 20.42 3.60
CA ASP A 236 7.41 19.70 2.40
C ASP A 236 6.28 19.36 1.43
N ILE A 237 5.35 20.30 1.25
CA ILE A 237 4.25 20.12 0.32
C ILE A 237 4.81 20.19 -1.10
N GLU A 238 4.55 19.16 -1.90
CA GLU A 238 4.95 19.10 -3.30
C GLU A 238 3.83 18.52 -4.15
N VAL A 239 3.61 19.14 -5.28
CA VAL A 239 2.79 18.58 -6.36
C VAL A 239 3.73 17.89 -7.33
N LEU A 240 3.57 16.57 -7.47
CA LEU A 240 4.42 15.76 -8.32
C LEU A 240 3.62 15.23 -9.51
N GLU A 241 4.19 15.28 -10.69
CA GLU A 241 3.64 14.70 -11.90
C GLU A 241 4.59 13.66 -12.49
N GLN A 242 4.00 12.53 -12.88
CA GLN A 242 4.70 11.38 -13.43
C GLN A 242 4.10 11.01 -14.79
N PRO A 243 4.87 11.04 -15.90
CA PRO A 243 4.48 10.48 -17.17
C PRO A 243 4.48 8.94 -17.07
N ILE A 244 3.39 8.28 -17.45
CA ILE A 244 3.24 6.82 -17.29
C ILE A 244 3.48 6.06 -18.59
N ASP A 245 3.48 6.71 -19.73
CA ASP A 245 3.72 6.10 -21.04
C ASP A 245 5.07 5.39 -21.14
N GLN A 246 6.08 5.85 -20.42
CA GLN A 246 7.42 5.22 -20.39
C GLN A 246 7.44 3.83 -19.72
N ALA A 247 6.44 3.51 -18.89
CA ALA A 247 6.31 2.20 -18.27
C ALA A 247 5.95 1.08 -19.28
N SER A 248 5.48 1.43 -20.47
CA SER A 248 4.94 0.47 -21.43
C SER A 248 5.95 -0.58 -21.87
N GLN A 249 7.21 -0.18 -22.13
CA GLN A 249 8.26 -1.13 -22.53
C GLN A 249 8.65 -2.03 -21.36
N GLN A 250 8.81 -1.50 -20.17
CA GLN A 250 9.13 -2.27 -18.96
C GLN A 250 8.06 -3.33 -18.67
N ILE A 251 6.78 -2.97 -18.83
CA ILE A 251 5.66 -3.88 -18.69
C ILE A 251 5.70 -4.98 -19.76
N ALA A 252 6.01 -4.64 -21.00
CA ALA A 252 6.15 -5.63 -22.08
C ALA A 252 7.27 -6.63 -21.79
N ASP A 253 8.41 -6.16 -21.28
CA ASP A 253 9.55 -7.00 -20.90
C ASP A 253 9.19 -7.97 -19.75
N LEU A 254 8.44 -7.50 -18.75
CA LEU A 254 7.95 -8.34 -17.64
C LEU A 254 6.93 -9.40 -18.12
N LYS A 255 6.21 -9.15 -19.22
CA LYS A 255 5.24 -10.07 -19.81
C LYS A 255 5.83 -11.01 -20.85
N ALA A 256 7.09 -10.85 -21.21
CA ALA A 256 7.71 -11.64 -22.29
C ALA A 256 7.72 -13.14 -21.98
N ASP A 257 8.10 -13.51 -20.75
CA ASP A 257 8.09 -14.90 -20.30
C ASP A 257 7.26 -15.00 -19.02
N THR A 258 6.17 -15.75 -19.09
CA THR A 258 5.20 -15.85 -18.01
C THR A 258 4.83 -17.29 -17.70
N MET A 259 4.43 -17.55 -16.47
CA MET A 259 3.95 -18.85 -16.03
C MET A 259 2.66 -19.23 -16.76
N GLN A 260 2.66 -20.38 -17.40
CA GLN A 260 1.56 -20.92 -18.18
C GLN A 260 0.89 -22.08 -17.45
N ASN A 261 -0.31 -22.46 -17.90
CA ASN A 261 -1.06 -23.60 -17.37
C ASN A 261 -1.26 -23.54 -15.85
N VAL A 262 -1.43 -22.32 -15.31
CA VAL A 262 -1.58 -22.10 -13.86
C VAL A 262 -2.87 -22.76 -13.35
N LYS A 263 -2.73 -23.69 -12.41
CA LYS A 263 -3.83 -24.32 -11.70
C LYS A 263 -3.73 -23.98 -10.22
N MET A 264 -4.79 -23.40 -9.68
CA MET A 264 -4.89 -23.01 -8.27
C MET A 264 -5.84 -23.95 -7.54
N GLY A 265 -5.30 -24.73 -6.59
CA GLY A 265 -6.05 -25.55 -5.64
C GLY A 265 -6.19 -24.86 -4.28
N LYS A 266 -6.69 -25.58 -3.28
CA LYS A 266 -6.89 -25.03 -1.92
C LYS A 266 -5.59 -24.58 -1.26
N ASN A 267 -4.53 -25.39 -1.40
CA ASN A 267 -3.22 -25.18 -0.78
C ASN A 267 -2.07 -25.56 -1.73
N LYS A 268 -2.37 -25.70 -3.02
CA LYS A 268 -1.40 -26.08 -4.05
C LYS A 268 -1.59 -25.23 -5.30
N ILE A 269 -0.49 -24.73 -5.85
CA ILE A 269 -0.46 -24.00 -7.12
C ILE A 269 0.55 -24.69 -8.02
N THR A 270 0.19 -24.94 -9.27
CA THR A 270 1.09 -25.52 -10.26
C THR A 270 1.08 -24.72 -11.54
N GLY A 271 2.14 -24.79 -12.30
CA GLY A 271 2.24 -24.20 -13.64
C GLY A 271 3.53 -24.59 -14.33
N THR A 272 3.70 -24.13 -15.55
CA THR A 272 4.88 -24.40 -16.37
C THR A 272 5.46 -23.10 -16.91
N ILE A 273 6.75 -23.09 -17.20
CA ILE A 273 7.42 -21.96 -17.86
C ILE A 273 8.55 -22.48 -18.75
N ASP A 274 8.84 -21.76 -19.85
CA ASP A 274 9.94 -22.05 -20.74
C ASP A 274 10.82 -20.80 -20.88
N LEU A 275 12.07 -20.88 -20.48
CA LEU A 275 12.99 -19.75 -20.38
C LEU A 275 14.20 -19.92 -21.32
N GLN A 276 14.50 -18.87 -22.09
CA GLN A 276 15.68 -18.85 -22.96
C GLN A 276 16.97 -18.48 -22.22
N LYS A 277 16.86 -17.92 -21.01
CA LYS A 277 17.96 -17.56 -20.09
C LYS A 277 17.50 -17.65 -18.66
N ALA A 278 18.43 -17.67 -17.71
CA ALA A 278 18.11 -17.60 -16.30
C ALA A 278 17.31 -16.34 -15.95
N LYS A 279 16.24 -16.49 -15.16
CA LYS A 279 15.35 -15.39 -14.70
C LYS A 279 14.79 -15.64 -13.31
N MET A 280 14.42 -14.56 -12.65
CA MET A 280 13.56 -14.61 -11.48
C MET A 280 12.12 -14.77 -11.92
N LEU A 281 11.43 -15.81 -11.44
CA LEU A 281 9.99 -15.96 -11.55
C LEU A 281 9.36 -15.25 -10.33
N CYS A 282 8.73 -14.12 -10.55
CA CYS A 282 7.98 -13.36 -9.56
C CYS A 282 6.54 -13.86 -9.53
N ILE A 283 6.02 -14.16 -8.34
CA ILE A 283 4.72 -14.79 -8.15
C ILE A 283 3.87 -13.90 -7.26
N SER A 284 2.66 -13.55 -7.71
CA SER A 284 1.74 -12.65 -7.02
C SER A 284 1.05 -13.35 -5.82
N ILE A 285 1.84 -14.00 -4.96
CA ILE A 285 1.39 -14.52 -3.66
C ILE A 285 2.19 -13.87 -2.53
N PRO A 286 1.56 -13.57 -1.39
CA PRO A 286 2.29 -13.08 -0.23
C PRO A 286 3.33 -14.10 0.24
N TYR A 287 4.55 -13.63 0.50
CA TYR A 287 5.59 -14.47 1.08
C TYR A 287 5.19 -14.91 2.50
N SER A 288 5.29 -16.21 2.75
CA SER A 288 5.00 -16.79 4.07
C SER A 288 5.85 -18.05 4.25
N LYS A 289 6.29 -18.28 5.49
CA LYS A 289 7.00 -19.52 5.88
C LYS A 289 6.17 -20.80 5.66
N GLY A 290 4.87 -20.67 5.42
CA GLY A 290 3.99 -21.80 5.11
C GLY A 290 4.11 -22.29 3.67
N TRP A 291 4.63 -21.51 2.75
CA TRP A 291 4.85 -21.90 1.37
C TRP A 291 6.15 -22.67 1.21
N SER A 292 6.11 -23.77 0.47
CA SER A 292 7.26 -24.49 -0.08
C SER A 292 7.14 -24.56 -1.57
N ALA A 293 8.28 -24.63 -2.27
CA ALA A 293 8.33 -24.70 -3.72
C ALA A 293 9.12 -25.90 -4.20
N THR A 294 8.72 -26.48 -5.33
CA THR A 294 9.53 -27.40 -6.11
C THR A 294 9.59 -26.94 -7.54
N VAL A 295 10.76 -27.14 -8.17
CA VAL A 295 11.01 -26.93 -9.59
C VAL A 295 11.45 -28.28 -10.14
N ASP A 296 10.73 -28.79 -11.14
CA ASP A 296 10.97 -30.09 -11.76
C ASP A 296 11.04 -31.24 -10.74
N GLY A 297 10.16 -31.17 -9.72
CA GLY A 297 10.10 -32.16 -8.62
C GLY A 297 11.20 -32.02 -7.57
N LYS A 298 12.18 -31.11 -7.73
CA LYS A 298 13.24 -30.86 -6.75
C LYS A 298 12.88 -29.66 -5.88
N LYS A 299 13.20 -29.73 -4.57
CA LYS A 299 12.98 -28.61 -3.64
C LYS A 299 13.74 -27.37 -4.12
N ALA A 300 13.04 -26.23 -4.18
CA ALA A 300 13.59 -24.95 -4.55
C ALA A 300 13.39 -23.94 -3.42
N GLU A 301 14.33 -23.01 -3.28
CA GLU A 301 14.24 -21.93 -2.31
C GLU A 301 13.24 -20.88 -2.78
N LEU A 302 12.22 -20.60 -1.96
CA LEU A 302 11.27 -19.54 -2.21
C LEU A 302 11.78 -18.26 -1.53
N LEU A 303 12.11 -17.26 -2.33
CA LEU A 303 12.66 -15.98 -1.88
C LEU A 303 11.54 -14.98 -1.57
N GLN A 304 11.76 -14.15 -0.54
CA GLN A 304 10.91 -12.98 -0.32
C GLN A 304 11.31 -11.89 -1.32
N ALA A 305 10.36 -11.48 -2.15
CA ALA A 305 10.53 -10.50 -3.20
C ALA A 305 9.64 -9.29 -2.98
N ASP A 306 10.11 -8.11 -3.43
CA ASP A 306 9.32 -6.86 -3.41
C ASP A 306 8.67 -6.58 -2.06
N THR A 307 9.38 -6.91 -0.99
CA THR A 307 8.99 -6.81 0.42
C THR A 307 7.85 -7.73 0.87
N ALA A 308 6.93 -8.12 -0.01
CA ALA A 308 5.71 -8.85 0.37
C ALA A 308 5.40 -10.08 -0.50
N PHE A 309 5.98 -10.20 -1.68
CA PHE A 309 5.69 -11.27 -2.62
C PHE A 309 6.74 -12.39 -2.59
N SER A 310 6.53 -13.41 -3.40
CA SER A 310 7.41 -14.57 -3.50
C SER A 310 8.09 -14.64 -4.86
N ALA A 311 9.33 -15.12 -4.90
CA ALA A 311 10.04 -15.36 -6.16
C ALA A 311 10.88 -16.66 -6.13
N LEU A 312 11.15 -17.18 -7.29
CA LEU A 312 12.03 -18.34 -7.54
C LEU A 312 13.10 -17.97 -8.54
N ALA A 313 14.34 -18.33 -8.27
CA ALA A 313 15.40 -18.29 -9.29
C ALA A 313 15.27 -19.51 -10.18
N LEU A 314 15.20 -19.32 -11.49
CA LEU A 314 15.08 -20.37 -12.49
C LEU A 314 16.21 -20.26 -13.51
N ASP A 315 16.77 -21.39 -13.88
CA ASP A 315 17.74 -21.51 -14.96
C ASP A 315 17.07 -21.42 -16.34
N LYS A 316 17.87 -21.47 -17.40
CA LYS A 316 17.36 -21.65 -18.76
C LYS A 316 16.73 -23.02 -18.90
N GLY A 317 15.57 -23.12 -19.55
CA GLY A 317 14.90 -24.39 -19.86
C GLY A 317 13.41 -24.38 -19.60
N LYS A 318 12.81 -25.55 -19.77
CA LYS A 318 11.41 -25.82 -19.43
C LYS A 318 11.30 -26.27 -17.98
N HIS A 319 10.45 -25.62 -17.22
CA HIS A 319 10.27 -25.95 -15.81
C HIS A 319 8.80 -26.19 -15.48
N THR A 320 8.60 -27.14 -14.58
CA THR A 320 7.33 -27.38 -13.90
C THR A 320 7.46 -26.86 -12.47
N ILE A 321 6.61 -25.90 -12.13
CA ILE A 321 6.59 -25.23 -10.81
C ILE A 321 5.44 -25.78 -9.99
N GLU A 322 5.73 -26.14 -8.76
CA GLU A 322 4.72 -26.50 -7.77
C GLU A 322 4.96 -25.73 -6.48
N LEU A 323 3.93 -25.07 -5.99
CA LEU A 323 3.89 -24.39 -4.69
C LEU A 323 2.88 -25.11 -3.81
N GLN A 324 3.30 -25.45 -2.58
CA GLN A 324 2.48 -26.12 -1.59
C GLN A 324 2.44 -25.29 -0.31
N TYR A 325 1.23 -25.03 0.21
CA TYR A 325 1.05 -24.31 1.46
C TYR A 325 0.72 -25.24 2.61
N HIS A 326 1.44 -25.08 3.72
CA HIS A 326 1.15 -25.70 4.99
C HIS A 326 1.08 -24.61 6.05
N THR A 327 0.01 -24.60 6.84
CA THR A 327 -0.12 -23.64 7.94
C THR A 327 1.03 -23.83 8.93
N PRO A 328 1.86 -22.80 9.14
CA PRO A 328 2.97 -22.87 10.09
C PRO A 328 2.47 -23.22 11.49
N TYR A 329 3.25 -24.05 12.20
CA TYR A 329 2.99 -24.45 13.60
C TYR A 329 1.66 -25.17 13.85
N LEU A 330 0.94 -25.62 12.82
CA LEU A 330 -0.33 -26.32 12.99
C LEU A 330 -0.16 -27.66 13.72
N LYS A 331 0.89 -28.42 13.36
CA LYS A 331 1.20 -29.71 14.00
C LYS A 331 1.65 -29.52 15.45
N GLU A 332 2.53 -28.57 15.69
CA GLU A 332 3.03 -28.23 17.03
C GLU A 332 1.90 -27.76 17.94
N GLY A 333 1.02 -26.89 17.43
CA GLY A 333 -0.17 -26.44 18.15
C GLY A 333 -1.14 -27.59 18.48
N ALA A 334 -1.34 -28.52 17.54
CA ALA A 334 -2.15 -29.71 17.79
C ALA A 334 -1.56 -30.60 18.90
N TYR A 335 -0.24 -30.83 18.90
CA TYR A 335 0.42 -31.58 19.94
C TYR A 335 0.29 -30.91 21.31
N ILE A 336 0.53 -29.60 21.40
CA ILE A 336 0.40 -28.86 22.66
C ILE A 336 -1.04 -28.92 23.18
N SER A 337 -2.03 -28.70 22.29
CA SER A 337 -3.45 -28.79 22.66
C SER A 337 -3.84 -30.18 23.15
N THR A 338 -3.38 -31.22 22.47
CA THR A 338 -3.63 -32.62 22.90
C THR A 338 -3.02 -32.92 24.27
N ALA A 339 -1.77 -32.50 24.48
CA ALA A 339 -1.09 -32.65 25.80
C ALA A 339 -1.86 -31.88 26.89
N GLY A 340 -2.36 -30.67 26.61
CA GLY A 340 -3.18 -29.90 27.54
C GLY A 340 -4.49 -30.61 27.92
N VAL A 341 -5.19 -31.20 26.94
CA VAL A 341 -6.42 -31.96 27.18
C VAL A 341 -6.12 -33.21 28.06
N ILE A 342 -5.03 -33.94 27.77
CA ILE A 342 -4.63 -35.08 28.55
C ILE A 342 -4.31 -34.65 29.98
N ALA A 343 -3.51 -33.62 30.20
CA ALA A 343 -3.16 -33.10 31.51
C ALA A 343 -4.42 -32.67 32.29
N PHE A 344 -5.37 -32.02 31.65
CA PHE A 344 -6.64 -31.62 32.25
C PHE A 344 -7.47 -32.86 32.69
N ALA A 345 -7.57 -33.88 31.84
CA ALA A 345 -8.26 -35.12 32.17
C ALA A 345 -7.61 -35.84 33.40
N VAL A 346 -6.27 -35.87 33.42
CA VAL A 346 -5.53 -36.45 34.58
C VAL A 346 -5.82 -35.66 35.85
N LEU A 347 -5.83 -34.33 35.81
CA LEU A 347 -6.17 -33.50 36.96
C LEU A 347 -7.58 -33.77 37.48
N ILE A 348 -8.57 -33.91 36.59
CA ILE A 348 -9.94 -34.31 37.00
C ILE A 348 -9.93 -35.63 37.73
N ILE A 349 -9.27 -36.65 37.18
CA ILE A 349 -9.20 -37.98 37.80
C ILE A 349 -8.56 -37.90 39.18
N ILE A 350 -7.47 -37.14 39.33
CA ILE A 350 -6.77 -36.99 40.62
C ILE A 350 -7.69 -36.28 41.64
N THR A 351 -8.34 -35.20 41.23
CA THR A 351 -9.24 -34.43 42.11
C THR A 351 -10.46 -35.26 42.56
N GLU A 352 -11.05 -36.04 41.65
CA GLU A 352 -12.14 -36.94 42.01
C GLU A 352 -11.70 -38.06 42.95
N LYS A 353 -10.50 -38.64 42.74
CA LYS A 353 -9.93 -39.65 43.69
C LYS A 353 -9.69 -39.05 45.06
N ARG A 354 -9.12 -37.82 45.14
CA ARG A 354 -8.89 -37.15 46.44
C ARG A 354 -10.20 -36.90 47.19
N LYS A 355 -11.23 -36.34 46.54
CA LYS A 355 -12.55 -36.15 47.14
C LYS A 355 -13.13 -37.43 47.71
N LYS A 356 -12.98 -38.56 47.00
CA LYS A 356 -13.46 -39.87 47.46
C LYS A 356 -12.68 -40.38 48.65
N THR A 357 -11.38 -40.15 48.72
CA THR A 357 -10.53 -40.51 49.86
C THR A 357 -10.88 -39.70 51.11
N ASP A 358 -11.06 -38.37 50.94
CA ASP A 358 -11.42 -37.46 52.04
C ASP A 358 -12.81 -37.78 52.61
N TYR A 359 -13.78 -38.15 51.74
CA TYR A 359 -15.11 -38.59 52.18
C TYR A 359 -15.06 -39.90 52.97
N LEU A 360 -14.21 -40.85 52.60
CA LEU A 360 -14.05 -42.11 53.33
C LEU A 360 -13.33 -41.91 54.66
N SER A 361 -12.40 -40.98 54.80
CA SER A 361 -11.71 -40.68 56.04
C SER A 361 -12.53 -39.85 57.05
N SER A 362 -13.55 -39.12 56.57
CA SER A 362 -14.45 -38.34 57.46
C SER A 362 -15.62 -39.13 58.03
N ASN A 363 -15.81 -40.36 57.60
CA ASN A 363 -16.89 -41.27 58.06
C ASN A 363 -16.35 -42.48 58.87
N GLN A 364 -15.10 -42.45 59.28
CA GLN A 364 -14.51 -43.30 60.29
C GLN A 364 -14.27 -42.52 61.61
#